data_918fabe54bfa2a71ff15124b695c19a3
#
_entry.id   918fabe54bfa2a71ff15124b695c19a3
#
_cell.length_a   1.000
_cell.length_b   1.000
_cell.length_c   1.000
_cell.angle_alpha   90.00
_cell.angle_beta   90.00
_cell.angle_gamma   90.00
#
_symmetry.space_group_name_H-M   'P 1'
#
loop_
_entity.id
_entity.type
_entity.pdbx_description
1 polymer ?
#
loop_
_entity_poly.entity_id
_entity_poly.type
_entity_poly.pdbx_seq_one_letter_code
_entity_poly.pdbx_strand_id
1 'polypeptide(L)'
;DVAPSRGLGDVYKRQGYELLDADLENIVIGQIEKIEKHPDADKLIICQVNIGTETVQIVTGAPNVKEGDKVPVVLDGGRVAGGHDGKKTPGGIEIKKGKLRGIDSYGMMCSIEELGSTREMYPEAPEYGIYIFPEDAVVGESAIKALGLDDVVFEYEITSNRVDCYGVLGIAREAAATFNEKFCPPVVECKGNDEKASDYVKVTVEDPKLCPRYCARVVKNVKIGPSPKWMQRCLASNGIRPINNLVDITNYVMEEYGQPMHA
;
A
#
# COMPACT_ATOMS: atom_id res chain seq x y z
N ASP A 1 -4.92 13.40 19.86
CA ASP A 1 -5.72 14.64 19.69
C ASP A 1 -5.62 15.02 18.23
N VAL A 2 -6.65 14.67 17.49
CA VAL A 2 -6.80 15.12 16.10
C VAL A 2 -6.95 16.63 16.14
N ALA A 3 -6.06 17.35 15.46
CA ALA A 3 -6.16 18.79 15.35
C ALA A 3 -7.60 19.16 14.96
N PRO A 4 -8.27 20.04 15.71
CA PRO A 4 -9.65 20.37 15.41
C PRO A 4 -9.70 20.95 13.99
N SER A 5 -10.66 20.49 13.22
CA SER A 5 -11.00 20.93 11.87
C SER A 5 -11.45 22.42 11.81
N ARG A 6 -10.90 23.26 12.67
CA ARG A 6 -11.18 24.69 12.70
C ARG A 6 -10.49 25.37 11.52
N GLY A 7 -11.27 25.81 10.56
CA GLY A 7 -10.81 26.58 9.41
C GLY A 7 -11.02 25.92 8.05
N LEU A 8 -11.14 24.60 7.98
CA LEU A 8 -11.41 23.90 6.72
C LEU A 8 -12.91 23.62 6.51
N GLY A 9 -13.76 23.93 7.49
CA GLY A 9 -15.18 23.57 7.52
C GLY A 9 -16.08 24.26 6.48
N ASP A 10 -15.61 25.37 5.89
CA ASP A 10 -16.38 26.09 4.85
C ASP A 10 -15.98 25.68 3.43
N VAL A 11 -14.96 24.83 3.29
CA VAL A 11 -14.34 24.45 2.02
C VAL A 11 -14.64 23.02 1.67
N TYR A 12 -14.56 22.15 2.66
CA TYR A 12 -14.88 20.72 2.57
C TYR A 12 -15.21 20.17 3.96
N LYS A 13 -15.91 19.05 3.98
CA LYS A 13 -16.20 18.31 5.21
C LYS A 13 -15.28 17.10 5.27
N ARG A 14 -14.60 16.89 6.40
CA ARG A 14 -13.96 15.62 6.69
C ARG A 14 -15.05 14.60 7.00
N GLN A 15 -15.19 13.57 6.19
CA GLN A 15 -16.12 12.44 6.42
C GLN A 15 -15.61 11.56 7.55
N GLY A 16 -14.31 11.26 7.54
CA GLY A 16 -13.70 10.43 8.55
C GLY A 16 -12.18 10.33 8.39
N TYR A 17 -11.61 9.44 9.13
CA TYR A 17 -10.26 8.94 8.91
C TYR A 17 -10.20 7.47 9.30
N GLU A 18 -9.34 6.73 8.64
CA GLU A 18 -9.03 5.32 8.94
C GLU A 18 -7.54 5.21 9.25
N LEU A 19 -7.22 4.59 10.38
CA LEU A 19 -5.89 4.12 10.68
C LEU A 19 -5.78 2.72 10.10
N LEU A 20 -4.92 2.50 9.11
CA LEU A 20 -4.82 1.22 8.43
C LEU A 20 -4.31 0.10 9.35
N ASP A 21 -3.56 0.47 10.39
CA ASP A 21 -3.01 -0.43 11.40
C ASP A 21 -3.81 -0.49 12.71
N ALA A 22 -5.01 0.12 12.78
CA ALA A 22 -5.78 0.24 14.04
C ALA A 22 -6.01 -1.09 14.76
N ASP A 23 -6.14 -2.16 14.01
CA ASP A 23 -6.41 -3.53 14.51
C ASP A 23 -5.19 -4.46 14.33
N LEU A 24 -3.99 -3.91 14.08
CA LEU A 24 -2.75 -4.65 13.88
C LEU A 24 -1.77 -4.38 15.02
N GLU A 25 -1.24 -5.43 15.65
CA GLU A 25 -0.30 -5.30 16.74
C GLU A 25 0.72 -6.43 16.73
N ASN A 26 1.98 -6.10 17.00
CA ASN A 26 3.08 -7.05 17.20
C ASN A 26 3.27 -8.03 16.04
N ILE A 27 3.37 -7.48 14.82
CA ILE A 27 3.58 -8.22 13.57
C ILE A 27 4.95 -7.89 13.01
N VAL A 28 5.81 -8.90 12.88
CA VAL A 28 7.19 -8.77 12.41
C VAL A 28 7.43 -9.58 11.14
N ILE A 29 8.50 -9.28 10.44
CA ILE A 29 8.99 -10.10 9.33
C ILE A 29 9.78 -11.26 9.90
N GLY A 30 9.30 -12.47 9.68
CA GLY A 30 10.01 -13.70 10.04
C GLY A 30 10.55 -14.40 8.80
N GLN A 31 11.66 -15.15 8.95
CA GLN A 31 12.19 -16.02 7.90
C GLN A 31 12.03 -17.48 8.29
N ILE A 32 11.46 -18.27 7.40
CA ILE A 32 11.32 -19.71 7.60
C ILE A 32 12.66 -20.39 7.41
N GLU A 33 13.24 -20.93 8.49
CA GLU A 33 14.53 -21.62 8.46
C GLU A 33 14.37 -23.11 8.17
N LYS A 34 13.29 -23.74 8.67
CA LYS A 34 13.06 -25.17 8.53
C LYS A 34 11.58 -25.47 8.47
N ILE A 35 11.22 -26.46 7.66
CA ILE A 35 9.85 -27.00 7.55
C ILE A 35 9.85 -28.49 7.82
N GLU A 36 8.98 -28.95 8.71
CA GLU A 36 8.77 -30.36 9.03
C GLU A 36 7.30 -30.73 8.85
N LYS A 37 7.03 -31.99 8.48
CA LYS A 37 5.66 -32.50 8.41
C LYS A 37 5.08 -32.65 9.81
N HIS A 38 3.80 -32.31 9.97
CA HIS A 38 3.09 -32.58 11.20
C HIS A 38 2.88 -34.12 11.38
N PRO A 39 3.15 -34.71 12.54
CA PRO A 39 3.08 -36.15 12.76
C PRO A 39 1.64 -36.69 12.63
N ASP A 40 0.63 -35.91 13.04
CA ASP A 40 -0.76 -36.36 13.14
C ASP A 40 -1.73 -35.58 12.23
N ALA A 41 -1.21 -34.85 11.23
CA ALA A 41 -2.07 -34.06 10.33
C ALA A 41 -1.43 -33.83 8.96
N ASP A 42 -1.97 -34.48 7.92
CA ASP A 42 -1.43 -34.43 6.55
C ASP A 42 -1.41 -33.02 5.92
N LYS A 43 -2.28 -32.12 6.39
CA LYS A 43 -2.40 -30.74 5.86
C LYS A 43 -1.67 -29.69 6.68
N LEU A 44 -1.01 -30.08 7.77
CA LEU A 44 -0.26 -29.14 8.61
C LEU A 44 1.24 -29.38 8.45
N ILE A 45 1.97 -28.28 8.56
CA ILE A 45 3.42 -28.26 8.61
C ILE A 45 3.88 -27.48 9.85
N ILE A 46 5.05 -27.85 10.35
CA ILE A 46 5.70 -27.20 11.49
C ILE A 46 6.86 -26.41 10.93
N CYS A 47 6.85 -25.09 11.13
CA CYS A 47 7.87 -24.19 10.68
C CYS A 47 8.70 -23.67 11.84
N GLN A 48 10.02 -23.68 11.71
CA GLN A 48 10.94 -22.93 12.57
C GLN A 48 11.18 -21.57 11.89
N VAL A 49 10.76 -20.49 12.54
CA VAL A 49 10.74 -19.15 11.95
C VAL A 49 11.63 -18.22 12.78
N ASN A 50 12.68 -17.72 12.17
CA ASN A 50 13.55 -16.70 12.75
C ASN A 50 12.83 -15.33 12.68
N ILE A 51 12.60 -14.70 13.83
CA ILE A 51 11.97 -13.39 13.95
C ILE A 51 12.96 -12.26 14.27
N GLY A 52 14.25 -12.51 14.07
CA GLY A 52 15.35 -11.56 14.30
C GLY A 52 15.92 -11.60 15.72
N THR A 53 15.09 -11.84 16.73
CA THR A 53 15.53 -11.98 18.13
C THR A 53 15.69 -13.43 18.58
N GLU A 54 14.88 -14.30 18.02
CA GLU A 54 14.87 -15.74 18.33
C GLU A 54 14.20 -16.51 17.19
N THR A 55 14.26 -17.83 17.23
CA THR A 55 13.54 -18.72 16.34
C THR A 55 12.33 -19.31 17.07
N VAL A 56 11.14 -19.10 16.51
CA VAL A 56 9.88 -19.57 17.08
C VAL A 56 9.26 -20.67 16.21
N GLN A 57 8.58 -21.60 16.87
CA GLN A 57 7.84 -22.65 16.19
C GLN A 57 6.43 -22.18 15.83
N ILE A 58 6.05 -22.30 14.56
CA ILE A 58 4.70 -21.97 14.09
C ILE A 58 4.16 -23.14 13.28
N VAL A 59 2.93 -23.55 13.58
CA VAL A 59 2.21 -24.58 12.84
C VAL A 59 1.23 -23.91 11.88
N THR A 60 1.26 -24.30 10.61
CA THR A 60 0.38 -23.73 9.58
C THR A 60 -0.14 -24.81 8.62
N GLY A 61 -1.28 -24.50 7.99
CA GLY A 61 -1.83 -25.29 6.88
C GLY A 61 -1.59 -24.64 5.51
N ALA A 62 -0.82 -23.55 5.44
CA ALA A 62 -0.57 -22.83 4.20
C ALA A 62 0.28 -23.68 3.22
N PRO A 63 -0.16 -23.84 1.97
CA PRO A 63 0.52 -24.71 1.00
C PRO A 63 1.66 -24.02 0.24
N ASN A 64 1.79 -22.69 0.36
CA ASN A 64 2.63 -21.87 -0.51
C ASN A 64 3.99 -21.49 0.09
N VAL A 65 4.26 -21.87 1.33
CA VAL A 65 5.50 -21.49 2.03
C VAL A 65 6.61 -22.53 1.82
N LYS A 66 7.85 -22.06 1.76
CA LYS A 66 9.07 -22.88 1.66
C LYS A 66 10.18 -22.33 2.57
N GLU A 67 11.20 -23.13 2.81
CA GLU A 67 12.39 -22.69 3.55
C GLU A 67 13.08 -21.53 2.82
N GLY A 68 13.47 -20.51 3.58
CA GLY A 68 14.04 -19.27 3.08
C GLY A 68 13.03 -18.14 2.87
N ASP A 69 11.74 -18.43 2.78
CA ASP A 69 10.72 -17.40 2.59
C ASP A 69 10.64 -16.46 3.79
N LYS A 70 10.44 -15.16 3.50
CA LYS A 70 10.16 -14.13 4.49
C LYS A 70 8.67 -13.84 4.52
N VAL A 71 8.09 -13.90 5.70
CA VAL A 71 6.62 -13.87 5.91
C VAL A 71 6.23 -12.95 7.05
N PRO A 72 5.02 -12.37 7.04
CA PRO A 72 4.51 -11.64 8.20
C PRO A 72 4.13 -12.64 9.31
N VAL A 73 4.64 -12.39 10.50
CA VAL A 73 4.42 -13.21 11.70
C VAL A 73 3.83 -12.36 12.79
N VAL A 74 2.60 -12.67 13.20
CA VAL A 74 2.03 -12.13 14.43
C VAL A 74 2.49 -12.96 15.62
N LEU A 75 3.06 -12.30 16.60
CA LEU A 75 3.59 -12.93 17.80
C LEU A 75 2.49 -13.16 18.86
N ASP A 76 2.82 -13.91 19.90
CA ASP A 76 1.93 -14.15 21.06
C ASP A 76 1.47 -12.82 21.68
N GLY A 77 0.16 -12.62 21.83
CA GLY A 77 -0.47 -11.40 22.30
C GLY A 77 -0.64 -10.31 21.24
N GLY A 78 -0.15 -10.52 20.01
CA GLY A 78 -0.37 -9.60 18.89
C GLY A 78 -1.77 -9.71 18.30
N ARG A 79 -2.08 -8.85 17.32
CA ARG A 79 -3.41 -8.77 16.70
C ARG A 79 -3.33 -8.71 15.18
N VAL A 80 -4.32 -9.31 14.54
CA VAL A 80 -4.60 -9.22 13.11
C VAL A 80 -5.97 -8.60 12.88
N ALA A 81 -6.17 -7.95 11.75
CA ALA A 81 -7.39 -7.20 11.45
C ALA A 81 -8.63 -8.10 11.25
N GLY A 82 -8.43 -9.34 10.82
CA GLY A 82 -9.55 -10.24 10.55
C GLY A 82 -9.11 -11.68 10.28
N GLY A 83 -10.06 -12.49 9.82
CA GLY A 83 -9.79 -13.85 9.38
C GLY A 83 -9.32 -13.93 7.93
N HIS A 84 -8.92 -15.12 7.51
CA HIS A 84 -8.47 -15.42 6.14
C HIS A 84 -9.58 -15.22 5.06
N ASP A 85 -10.83 -15.03 5.48
CA ASP A 85 -11.96 -14.69 4.60
C ASP A 85 -12.01 -13.18 4.25
N GLY A 86 -11.05 -12.40 4.73
CA GLY A 86 -10.94 -10.97 4.49
C GLY A 86 -11.93 -10.10 5.27
N LYS A 87 -12.73 -10.70 6.16
CA LYS A 87 -13.65 -9.92 6.99
C LYS A 87 -12.92 -9.32 8.19
N LYS A 88 -12.86 -7.99 8.20
CA LYS A 88 -12.32 -7.26 9.35
C LYS A 88 -13.18 -7.49 10.60
N THR A 89 -12.54 -7.71 11.73
CA THR A 89 -13.18 -7.82 13.04
C THR A 89 -12.87 -6.55 13.81
N PRO A 90 -13.89 -5.77 14.25
CA PRO A 90 -13.64 -4.56 15.05
C PRO A 90 -12.81 -4.87 16.31
N GLY A 91 -11.68 -4.16 16.47
CA GLY A 91 -10.71 -4.39 17.54
C GLY A 91 -9.72 -5.52 17.27
N GLY A 92 -9.76 -6.10 16.07
CA GLY A 92 -8.86 -7.18 15.65
C GLY A 92 -9.09 -8.51 16.34
N ILE A 93 -8.33 -9.51 15.90
CA ILE A 93 -8.30 -10.85 16.52
C ILE A 93 -6.96 -11.01 17.23
N GLU A 94 -7.00 -11.19 18.55
CA GLU A 94 -5.80 -11.45 19.35
C GLU A 94 -5.28 -12.87 19.08
N ILE A 95 -4.02 -12.97 18.72
CA ILE A 95 -3.34 -14.25 18.49
C ILE A 95 -2.57 -14.62 19.74
N LYS A 96 -2.83 -15.84 20.23
CA LYS A 96 -2.15 -16.41 21.40
C LYS A 96 -1.41 -17.67 21.02
N LYS A 97 -0.31 -17.93 21.72
CA LYS A 97 0.31 -19.23 21.68
C LYS A 97 -0.70 -20.32 21.99
N GLY A 98 -0.67 -21.39 21.26
CA GLY A 98 -1.62 -22.48 21.40
C GLY A 98 -1.10 -23.80 20.88
N LYS A 99 -1.98 -24.81 20.82
CA LYS A 99 -1.65 -26.11 20.26
C LYS A 99 -2.55 -26.41 19.07
N LEU A 100 -1.92 -26.72 17.93
CA LEU A 100 -2.60 -27.24 16.77
C LEU A 100 -2.34 -28.75 16.65
N ARG A 101 -3.40 -29.55 16.83
CA ARG A 101 -3.29 -31.01 16.86
C ARG A 101 -2.18 -31.53 17.80
N GLY A 102 -2.04 -30.92 18.98
CA GLY A 102 -1.06 -31.34 20.00
C GLY A 102 0.32 -30.71 19.90
N ILE A 103 0.66 -30.03 18.80
CA ILE A 103 1.94 -29.35 18.60
C ILE A 103 1.81 -27.88 18.94
N ASP A 104 2.78 -27.34 19.71
CA ASP A 104 2.79 -25.95 20.14
C ASP A 104 3.07 -25.01 18.96
N SER A 105 2.33 -23.88 18.89
CA SER A 105 2.53 -22.78 17.95
C SER A 105 2.62 -21.48 18.74
N TYR A 106 3.70 -20.73 18.52
CA TYR A 106 4.03 -19.51 19.28
C TYR A 106 3.73 -18.23 18.49
N GLY A 107 2.71 -18.25 17.66
CA GLY A 107 2.27 -17.18 16.80
C GLY A 107 1.59 -17.71 15.55
N MET A 108 1.37 -16.83 14.59
CA MET A 108 0.72 -17.18 13.34
C MET A 108 1.39 -16.44 12.16
N MET A 109 1.61 -17.12 11.05
CA MET A 109 1.96 -16.48 9.78
C MET A 109 0.69 -15.98 9.11
N CYS A 110 0.73 -14.78 8.49
CA CYS A 110 -0.46 -14.10 8.02
C CYS A 110 -0.56 -14.04 6.50
N SER A 111 -1.77 -14.14 5.98
CA SER A 111 -2.14 -13.70 4.64
C SER A 111 -2.30 -12.18 4.60
N ILE A 112 -2.44 -11.60 3.39
CA ILE A 112 -2.67 -10.17 3.25
C ILE A 112 -4.07 -9.77 3.74
N GLU A 113 -5.04 -10.66 3.64
CA GLU A 113 -6.42 -10.47 4.09
C GLU A 113 -6.51 -10.42 5.62
N GLU A 114 -5.76 -11.26 6.32
CA GLU A 114 -5.66 -11.24 7.80
C GLU A 114 -5.02 -9.93 8.30
N LEU A 115 -4.17 -9.30 7.49
CA LEU A 115 -3.61 -7.97 7.74
C LEU A 115 -4.55 -6.81 7.36
N GLY A 116 -5.80 -7.11 6.99
CA GLY A 116 -6.83 -6.11 6.71
C GLY A 116 -6.72 -5.46 5.34
N SER A 117 -5.90 -5.99 4.45
CA SER A 117 -5.75 -5.52 3.09
C SER A 117 -6.31 -6.52 2.07
N THR A 118 -6.09 -6.30 0.79
CA THR A 118 -6.63 -7.12 -0.29
C THR A 118 -5.59 -7.41 -1.36
N ARG A 119 -5.80 -8.48 -2.12
CA ARG A 119 -4.97 -8.80 -3.30
C ARG A 119 -5.08 -7.75 -4.42
N GLU A 120 -6.12 -6.94 -4.42
CA GLU A 120 -6.21 -5.81 -5.36
C GLU A 120 -5.15 -4.76 -5.07
N MET A 121 -4.84 -4.55 -3.79
CA MET A 121 -3.80 -3.62 -3.34
C MET A 121 -2.40 -4.26 -3.33
N TYR A 122 -2.34 -5.58 -3.19
CA TYR A 122 -1.10 -6.37 -3.20
C TYR A 122 -1.22 -7.50 -4.25
N PRO A 123 -1.06 -7.17 -5.56
CA PRO A 123 -1.26 -8.15 -6.63
C PRO A 123 -0.31 -9.35 -6.59
N GLU A 124 0.82 -9.22 -5.89
CA GLU A 124 1.78 -10.29 -5.63
C GLU A 124 1.33 -11.28 -4.56
N ALA A 125 0.31 -10.95 -3.76
CA ALA A 125 -0.20 -11.85 -2.73
C ALA A 125 -0.86 -13.10 -3.35
N PRO A 126 -0.65 -14.30 -2.79
CA PRO A 126 -1.26 -15.52 -3.29
C PRO A 126 -2.78 -15.50 -3.07
N GLU A 127 -3.50 -16.26 -3.88
CA GLU A 127 -4.97 -16.41 -3.73
C GLU A 127 -5.35 -17.10 -2.42
N TYR A 128 -4.56 -18.09 -2.05
CA TYR A 128 -4.68 -18.82 -0.80
C TYR A 128 -3.28 -19.02 -0.22
N GLY A 129 -3.07 -18.52 0.98
CA GLY A 129 -1.82 -18.75 1.69
C GLY A 129 -1.23 -17.49 2.33
N ILE A 130 -0.01 -17.64 2.78
CA ILE A 130 0.74 -16.61 3.50
C ILE A 130 1.34 -15.62 2.50
N TYR A 131 1.36 -14.34 2.86
CA TYR A 131 2.08 -13.33 2.09
C TYR A 131 3.59 -13.58 2.16
N ILE A 132 4.28 -13.49 1.01
CA ILE A 132 5.73 -13.68 0.91
C ILE A 132 6.37 -12.32 0.62
N PHE A 133 7.23 -11.86 1.51
CA PHE A 133 8.02 -10.64 1.28
C PHE A 133 9.12 -10.86 0.24
N PRO A 134 9.56 -9.80 -0.46
CA PRO A 134 10.73 -9.87 -1.32
C PRO A 134 12.02 -10.17 -0.53
N GLU A 135 13.05 -10.64 -1.24
CA GLU A 135 14.32 -11.10 -0.62
C GLU A 135 15.07 -10.01 0.17
N ASP A 136 14.89 -8.75 -0.18
CA ASP A 136 15.51 -7.60 0.47
C ASP A 136 14.81 -7.16 1.77
N ALA A 137 13.67 -7.74 2.13
CA ALA A 137 13.01 -7.46 3.40
C ALA A 137 13.89 -7.87 4.58
N VAL A 138 13.87 -7.09 5.65
CA VAL A 138 14.76 -7.29 6.82
C VAL A 138 14.02 -8.07 7.91
N VAL A 139 14.55 -9.22 8.29
CA VAL A 139 13.99 -10.07 9.34
C VAL A 139 14.00 -9.34 10.68
N GLY A 140 12.89 -9.43 11.43
CA GLY A 140 12.71 -8.77 12.71
C GLY A 140 12.16 -7.35 12.62
N GLU A 141 12.12 -6.73 11.44
CA GLU A 141 11.45 -5.43 11.26
C GLU A 141 9.92 -5.57 11.28
N SER A 142 9.26 -4.43 11.50
CA SER A 142 7.80 -4.38 11.49
C SER A 142 7.23 -4.72 10.10
N ALA A 143 6.44 -5.78 10.02
CA ALA A 143 5.72 -6.15 8.80
C ALA A 143 4.68 -5.09 8.41
N ILE A 144 4.07 -4.41 9.39
CA ILE A 144 3.11 -3.32 9.18
C ILE A 144 3.78 -2.18 8.39
N LYS A 145 4.97 -1.75 8.82
CA LYS A 145 5.75 -0.70 8.12
C LYS A 145 6.25 -1.15 6.76
N ALA A 146 6.73 -2.36 6.65
CA ALA A 146 7.23 -2.91 5.39
C ALA A 146 6.13 -2.97 4.32
N LEU A 147 4.90 -3.26 4.73
CA LEU A 147 3.72 -3.22 3.87
C LEU A 147 3.17 -1.80 3.67
N GLY A 148 3.55 -0.81 4.49
CA GLY A 148 3.01 0.55 4.45
C GLY A 148 1.58 0.62 4.95
N LEU A 149 1.25 -0.21 5.94
CA LEU A 149 -0.05 -0.20 6.63
C LEU A 149 -0.06 0.76 7.84
N ASP A 150 1.08 1.38 8.16
CA ASP A 150 1.23 2.41 9.21
C ASP A 150 0.81 3.80 8.72
N ASP A 151 -0.30 3.88 7.99
CA ASP A 151 -0.77 5.09 7.33
C ASP A 151 -2.16 5.49 7.83
N VAL A 152 -2.51 6.75 7.58
CA VAL A 152 -3.80 7.35 7.94
C VAL A 152 -4.48 7.87 6.70
N VAL A 153 -5.62 7.30 6.36
CA VAL A 153 -6.41 7.73 5.22
C VAL A 153 -7.51 8.70 5.69
N PHE A 154 -7.51 9.90 5.14
CA PHE A 154 -8.54 10.90 5.39
C PHE A 154 -9.54 10.93 4.24
N GLU A 155 -10.82 10.88 4.57
CA GLU A 155 -11.89 11.03 3.62
C GLU A 155 -12.43 12.47 3.64
N TYR A 156 -12.40 13.14 2.49
CA TYR A 156 -12.88 14.51 2.32
C TYR A 156 -14.01 14.56 1.30
N GLU A 157 -15.08 15.25 1.65
CA GLU A 157 -16.12 15.64 0.70
C GLU A 157 -15.82 17.07 0.23
N ILE A 158 -15.34 17.19 -1.01
CA ILE A 158 -15.04 18.50 -1.60
C ILE A 158 -16.30 19.11 -2.19
N THR A 159 -16.62 20.34 -1.77
CA THR A 159 -17.78 21.07 -2.29
C THR A 159 -17.56 21.55 -3.72
N SER A 160 -18.63 21.64 -4.51
CA SER A 160 -18.57 21.94 -5.95
C SER A 160 -18.00 23.31 -6.30
N ASN A 161 -17.91 24.24 -5.35
CA ASN A 161 -17.28 25.55 -5.51
C ASN A 161 -15.78 25.53 -5.29
N ARG A 162 -15.19 24.40 -4.88
CA ARG A 162 -13.76 24.25 -4.58
C ARG A 162 -13.09 23.18 -5.45
N VAL A 163 -13.28 23.30 -6.75
CA VAL A 163 -12.68 22.41 -7.74
C VAL A 163 -11.13 22.47 -7.72
N ASP A 164 -10.55 23.53 -7.21
CA ASP A 164 -9.14 23.70 -6.97
C ASP A 164 -8.57 22.70 -5.93
N CYS A 165 -9.43 22.12 -5.09
CA CYS A 165 -9.09 21.11 -4.09
C CYS A 165 -9.33 19.66 -4.56
N TYR A 166 -9.73 19.44 -5.81
CA TYR A 166 -9.77 18.10 -6.40
C TYR A 166 -8.36 17.64 -6.81
N GLY A 167 -7.54 17.38 -5.84
CA GLY A 167 -6.18 16.90 -5.96
C GLY A 167 -5.37 17.24 -4.73
N VAL A 168 -4.40 16.39 -4.42
CA VAL A 168 -3.57 16.51 -3.19
C VAL A 168 -2.88 17.87 -3.09
N LEU A 169 -2.35 18.40 -4.19
CA LEU A 169 -1.69 19.72 -4.19
C LEU A 169 -2.66 20.88 -3.91
N GLY A 170 -3.89 20.77 -4.35
CA GLY A 170 -4.94 21.76 -4.03
C GLY A 170 -5.26 21.78 -2.54
N ILE A 171 -5.48 20.58 -1.97
CA ILE A 171 -5.72 20.43 -0.52
C ILE A 171 -4.49 20.87 0.28
N ALA A 172 -3.27 20.53 -0.15
CA ALA A 172 -2.05 20.95 0.52
C ALA A 172 -1.87 22.47 0.52
N ARG A 173 -2.22 23.16 -0.57
CA ARG A 173 -2.21 24.63 -0.66
C ARG A 173 -3.20 25.26 0.31
N GLU A 174 -4.41 24.71 0.37
CA GLU A 174 -5.45 25.18 1.29
C GLU A 174 -5.06 24.94 2.75
N ALA A 175 -4.53 23.78 3.06
CA ALA A 175 -4.04 23.46 4.40
C ALA A 175 -2.90 24.39 4.81
N ALA A 176 -1.95 24.67 3.93
CA ALA A 176 -0.86 25.60 4.19
C ALA A 176 -1.38 27.00 4.50
N ALA A 177 -2.35 27.50 3.74
CA ALA A 177 -2.98 28.78 3.98
C ALA A 177 -3.76 28.81 5.32
N THR A 178 -4.52 27.74 5.61
CA THR A 178 -5.33 27.64 6.82
C THR A 178 -4.47 27.59 8.10
N PHE A 179 -3.36 26.85 8.06
CA PHE A 179 -2.49 26.66 9.20
C PHE A 179 -1.35 27.68 9.26
N ASN A 180 -1.31 28.64 8.31
CA ASN A 180 -0.23 29.64 8.17
C ASN A 180 1.15 28.99 8.01
N GLU A 181 1.19 27.90 7.24
CA GLU A 181 2.39 27.14 6.92
C GLU A 181 2.87 27.43 5.50
N LYS A 182 4.14 27.15 5.21
CA LYS A 182 4.69 27.35 3.89
C LYS A 182 4.21 26.24 2.95
N PHE A 183 3.58 26.62 1.83
CA PHE A 183 3.28 25.66 0.74
C PHE A 183 4.56 25.30 -0.02
N CYS A 184 4.90 24.04 -0.04
CA CYS A 184 6.09 23.48 -0.69
C CYS A 184 5.69 22.44 -1.75
N PRO A 185 5.29 22.86 -2.96
CA PRO A 185 4.96 21.91 -4.02
C PRO A 185 6.20 21.13 -4.47
N PRO A 186 6.04 19.92 -5.03
CA PRO A 186 7.16 19.16 -5.54
C PRO A 186 7.83 19.92 -6.69
N VAL A 187 9.16 19.87 -6.73
CA VAL A 187 9.94 20.41 -7.84
C VAL A 187 10.05 19.33 -8.92
N VAL A 188 9.39 19.55 -10.05
CA VAL A 188 9.41 18.62 -11.18
C VAL A 188 10.52 19.01 -12.14
N GLU A 189 11.58 18.19 -12.20
CA GLU A 189 12.63 18.30 -13.21
C GLU A 189 12.43 17.22 -14.28
N CYS A 190 12.20 17.63 -15.52
CA CYS A 190 12.14 16.73 -16.65
C CYS A 190 13.29 17.01 -17.60
N LYS A 191 14.36 16.23 -17.47
CA LYS A 191 15.52 16.31 -18.35
C LYS A 191 15.26 15.50 -19.62
N GLY A 192 15.33 16.16 -20.78
CA GLY A 192 15.36 15.49 -22.09
C GLY A 192 16.77 15.01 -22.41
N ASN A 193 16.89 14.28 -23.52
CA ASN A 193 18.16 14.05 -24.23
C ASN A 193 18.34 15.08 -25.33
N ASP A 194 19.39 14.92 -26.17
CA ASP A 194 19.71 15.84 -27.26
C ASP A 194 18.80 15.70 -28.49
N GLU A 195 17.90 14.71 -28.48
CA GLU A 195 16.96 14.48 -29.60
C GLU A 195 15.77 15.45 -29.51
N LYS A 196 15.29 15.91 -30.67
CA LYS A 196 14.16 16.82 -30.75
C LYS A 196 12.84 16.03 -30.87
N ALA A 197 11.86 16.36 -30.07
CA ALA A 197 10.52 15.75 -30.19
C ALA A 197 9.89 16.00 -31.58
N SER A 198 10.23 17.12 -32.24
CA SER A 198 9.77 17.45 -33.61
C SER A 198 10.21 16.47 -34.70
N ASP A 199 11.26 15.66 -34.43
CA ASP A 199 11.72 14.63 -35.35
C ASP A 199 10.84 13.38 -35.35
N TYR A 200 10.01 13.25 -34.34
CA TYR A 200 9.13 12.09 -34.07
C TYR A 200 7.63 12.42 -34.18
N VAL A 201 7.23 13.63 -33.77
CA VAL A 201 5.84 14.05 -33.77
C VAL A 201 5.67 15.48 -34.26
N LYS A 202 4.67 15.68 -35.11
CA LYS A 202 4.26 17.01 -35.56
C LYS A 202 2.91 17.36 -34.92
N VAL A 203 2.86 18.51 -34.26
CA VAL A 203 1.63 19.06 -33.69
C VAL A 203 1.14 20.20 -34.59
N THR A 204 -0.11 20.15 -35.00
CA THR A 204 -0.79 21.22 -35.74
C THR A 204 -2.07 21.58 -34.99
N VAL A 205 -2.24 22.83 -34.62
CA VAL A 205 -3.45 23.36 -34.03
C VAL A 205 -4.27 24.05 -35.11
N GLU A 206 -5.42 23.48 -35.46
CA GLU A 206 -6.30 24.00 -36.53
C GLU A 206 -7.05 25.25 -36.09
N ASP A 207 -7.55 25.25 -34.81
CA ASP A 207 -8.25 26.42 -34.25
C ASP A 207 -7.53 26.93 -32.98
N PRO A 208 -6.68 27.95 -33.10
CA PRO A 208 -5.97 28.55 -31.98
C PRO A 208 -6.87 29.27 -30.96
N LYS A 209 -8.12 29.58 -31.33
CA LYS A 209 -9.06 30.21 -30.39
C LYS A 209 -9.64 29.19 -29.42
N LEU A 210 -9.89 27.96 -29.89
CA LEU A 210 -10.39 26.88 -29.05
C LEU A 210 -9.24 26.14 -28.33
N CYS A 211 -8.10 25.99 -28.98
CA CYS A 211 -6.92 25.36 -28.39
C CYS A 211 -5.69 26.26 -28.61
N PRO A 212 -5.44 27.21 -27.72
CA PRO A 212 -4.35 28.20 -27.92
C PRO A 212 -2.96 27.57 -27.83
N ARG A 213 -2.81 26.41 -27.22
CA ARG A 213 -1.54 25.71 -27.07
C ARG A 213 -1.74 24.20 -26.87
N TYR A 214 -0.95 23.42 -27.62
CA TYR A 214 -0.85 21.97 -27.39
C TYR A 214 0.63 21.56 -27.32
N CYS A 215 1.01 20.82 -26.29
CA CYS A 215 2.38 20.35 -26.06
C CYS A 215 2.44 18.84 -26.18
N ALA A 216 3.48 18.33 -26.81
CA ALA A 216 3.76 16.91 -26.88
C ALA A 216 5.19 16.61 -26.41
N ARG A 217 5.38 15.47 -25.76
CA ARG A 217 6.68 14.89 -25.44
C ARG A 217 6.77 13.49 -25.99
N VAL A 218 7.95 13.06 -26.33
CA VAL A 218 8.20 11.69 -26.79
C VAL A 218 8.99 10.95 -25.73
N VAL A 219 8.47 9.80 -25.32
CA VAL A 219 9.15 8.87 -24.41
C VAL A 219 9.42 7.58 -25.17
N LYS A 220 10.68 7.14 -25.22
CA LYS A 220 11.09 5.95 -25.97
C LYS A 220 11.47 4.81 -25.04
N ASN A 221 11.46 3.59 -25.58
CA ASN A 221 11.90 2.37 -24.90
C ASN A 221 11.13 2.09 -23.61
N VAL A 222 9.84 2.45 -23.57
CA VAL A 222 8.97 2.17 -22.44
C VAL A 222 8.80 0.67 -22.28
N LYS A 223 9.02 0.17 -21.06
CA LYS A 223 8.73 -1.21 -20.68
C LYS A 223 7.56 -1.21 -19.71
N ILE A 224 6.51 -1.92 -20.07
CA ILE A 224 5.38 -2.11 -19.18
C ILE A 224 5.80 -3.05 -18.04
N GLY A 225 5.49 -2.68 -16.83
CA GLY A 225 5.83 -3.43 -15.63
C GLY A 225 5.13 -2.85 -14.39
N PRO A 226 5.34 -3.44 -13.21
CA PRO A 226 4.79 -2.90 -11.96
C PRO A 226 5.38 -1.51 -11.67
N SER A 227 4.56 -0.66 -11.07
CA SER A 227 4.99 0.64 -10.57
C SER A 227 5.92 0.50 -9.36
N PRO A 228 6.75 1.51 -9.05
CA PRO A 228 7.50 1.54 -7.80
C PRO A 228 6.57 1.39 -6.58
N LYS A 229 7.02 0.70 -5.54
CA LYS A 229 6.20 0.42 -4.34
C LYS A 229 5.62 1.68 -3.68
N TRP A 230 6.39 2.78 -3.64
CA TRP A 230 5.89 4.05 -3.10
C TRP A 230 4.65 4.56 -3.85
N MET A 231 4.64 4.46 -5.20
CA MET A 231 3.50 4.87 -6.03
C MET A 231 2.30 3.94 -5.83
N GLN A 232 2.55 2.63 -5.76
CA GLN A 232 1.50 1.65 -5.46
C GLN A 232 0.82 1.96 -4.11
N ARG A 233 1.60 2.29 -3.07
CA ARG A 233 1.08 2.67 -1.75
C ARG A 233 0.23 3.95 -1.81
N CYS A 234 0.73 5.01 -2.47
CA CYS A 234 -0.03 6.24 -2.63
C CYS A 234 -1.38 6.00 -3.33
N LEU A 235 -1.40 5.21 -4.39
CA LEU A 235 -2.64 4.87 -5.09
C LEU A 235 -3.56 4.02 -4.22
N ALA A 236 -3.03 3.01 -3.54
CA ALA A 236 -3.80 2.15 -2.65
C ALA A 236 -4.46 2.93 -1.52
N SER A 237 -3.76 3.89 -0.91
CA SER A 237 -4.31 4.77 0.15
C SER A 237 -5.45 5.66 -0.36
N ASN A 238 -5.48 5.95 -1.67
CA ASN A 238 -6.60 6.65 -2.32
C ASN A 238 -7.67 5.70 -2.89
N GLY A 239 -7.59 4.40 -2.58
CA GLY A 239 -8.55 3.40 -3.04
C GLY A 239 -8.39 3.01 -4.52
N ILE A 240 -7.27 3.38 -5.16
CA ILE A 240 -6.98 3.08 -6.56
C ILE A 240 -6.07 1.85 -6.64
N ARG A 241 -6.56 0.80 -7.31
CA ARG A 241 -5.79 -0.43 -7.52
C ARG A 241 -4.62 -0.19 -8.48
N PRO A 242 -3.37 -0.49 -8.08
CA PRO A 242 -2.23 -0.50 -8.99
C PRO A 242 -2.41 -1.53 -10.12
N ILE A 243 -2.06 -1.14 -11.35
CA ILE A 243 -2.21 -1.98 -12.55
C ILE A 243 -0.86 -2.20 -13.23
N ASN A 244 -0.26 -1.13 -13.72
CA ASN A 244 1.06 -1.10 -14.33
C ASN A 244 1.59 0.34 -14.35
N ASN A 245 2.87 0.51 -14.58
CA ASN A 245 3.55 1.80 -14.49
C ASN A 245 2.95 2.91 -15.35
N LEU A 246 2.38 2.62 -16.53
CA LEU A 246 1.78 3.67 -17.37
C LEU A 246 0.42 4.10 -16.80
N VAL A 247 -0.45 3.17 -16.51
CA VAL A 247 -1.79 3.45 -15.94
C VAL A 247 -1.65 4.11 -14.57
N ASP A 248 -0.74 3.61 -13.75
CA ASP A 248 -0.51 4.12 -12.39
C ASP A 248 0.05 5.54 -12.40
N ILE A 249 0.95 5.88 -13.34
CA ILE A 249 1.43 7.27 -13.52
C ILE A 249 0.26 8.20 -13.85
N THR A 250 -0.66 7.80 -14.74
CA THR A 250 -1.81 8.65 -15.08
C THR A 250 -2.74 8.84 -13.88
N ASN A 251 -3.00 7.80 -13.11
CA ASN A 251 -3.80 7.88 -11.90
C ASN A 251 -3.09 8.71 -10.81
N TYR A 252 -1.78 8.52 -10.62
CA TYR A 252 -1.01 9.31 -9.66
C TYR A 252 -1.03 10.81 -9.98
N VAL A 253 -0.85 11.18 -11.26
CA VAL A 253 -0.91 12.57 -11.69
C VAL A 253 -2.32 13.14 -11.52
N MET A 254 -3.36 12.35 -11.77
CA MET A 254 -4.74 12.76 -11.53
C MET A 254 -4.99 13.07 -10.06
N GLU A 255 -4.57 12.20 -9.15
CA GLU A 255 -4.72 12.39 -7.70
C GLU A 255 -3.89 13.57 -7.18
N GLU A 256 -2.65 13.71 -7.65
CA GLU A 256 -1.76 14.76 -7.17
C GLU A 256 -2.16 16.15 -7.69
N TYR A 257 -2.46 16.27 -8.99
CA TYR A 257 -2.70 17.57 -9.66
C TYR A 257 -4.17 17.85 -9.97
N GLY A 258 -5.07 16.90 -9.82
CA GLY A 258 -6.47 17.02 -10.20
C GLY A 258 -6.69 17.00 -11.72
N GLN A 259 -5.74 16.49 -12.50
CA GLN A 259 -5.80 16.46 -13.97
C GLN A 259 -6.07 15.04 -14.46
N PRO A 260 -7.31 14.74 -14.94
CA PRO A 260 -7.62 13.45 -15.55
C PRO A 260 -6.74 13.17 -16.78
N MET A 261 -6.25 11.94 -16.87
CA MET A 261 -5.39 11.48 -17.93
C MET A 261 -5.84 10.10 -18.45
N HIS A 262 -5.44 9.78 -19.67
CA HIS A 262 -5.69 8.48 -20.29
C HIS A 262 -4.37 7.88 -20.80
N ALA A 263 -4.23 6.54 -20.68
CA ALA A 263 -3.11 5.76 -21.19
C ALA A 263 -3.61 4.53 -21.98
#